data_9012a18e50db7b3eb2fce6725792c70f
#
_entry.id   9012a18e50db7b3eb2fce6725792c70f
#
_cell.length_a   1.000
_cell.length_b   1.000
_cell.length_c   1.000
_cell.angle_alpha   90.00
_cell.angle_beta   90.00
_cell.angle_gamma   90.00
#
_symmetry.space_group_name_H-M   'P 1'
#
loop_
_entity.id
_entity.type
_entity.pdbx_description
1 polymer ?
#
loop_
_entity_poly.entity_id
_entity_poly.type
_entity_poly.pdbx_seq_one_letter_code
_entity_poly.pdbx_strand_id
1 'polypeptide(L)'
;MRRLDSADIQFFENEKRAWDSFQDSLRAEDKELFREMLNLCSDYATAIRVSSKPSSEALFMTILLLQHHMLKWLSQEIKRLKQDL
;
A
#
# COMPACT_ATOMS: atom_id res chain seq x y z
N MET A 1 9.89 8.33 9.69
CA MET A 1 9.75 7.01 9.08
C MET A 1 9.86 5.93 10.14
N ARG A 2 8.92 5.02 10.15
CA ARG A 2 8.90 3.95 11.14
C ARG A 2 9.89 2.86 10.76
N ARG A 3 10.71 2.44 11.73
CA ARG A 3 11.66 1.36 11.52
C ARG A 3 10.96 0.01 11.71
N LEU A 4 11.03 -0.85 10.71
CA LEU A 4 10.46 -2.19 10.79
C LEU A 4 11.46 -3.15 11.40
N ASP A 5 10.99 -4.08 12.23
CA ASP A 5 11.83 -5.14 12.75
C ASP A 5 11.86 -6.33 11.75
N SER A 6 12.70 -7.33 12.06
CA SER A 6 12.86 -8.49 11.18
C SER A 6 11.59 -9.29 10.99
N ALA A 7 10.77 -9.39 12.04
CA ALA A 7 9.51 -10.13 11.96
C ALA A 7 8.52 -9.44 11.03
N ASP A 8 8.45 -8.12 11.08
CA ASP A 8 7.57 -7.34 10.20
C ASP A 8 8.00 -7.47 8.75
N ILE A 9 9.29 -7.38 8.48
CA ILE A 9 9.83 -7.50 7.13
C ILE A 9 9.52 -8.88 6.56
N GLN A 10 9.79 -9.94 7.32
CA GLN A 10 9.54 -11.31 6.89
C GLN A 10 8.07 -11.56 6.63
N PHE A 11 7.20 -11.09 7.52
CA PHE A 11 5.76 -11.21 7.36
C PHE A 11 5.30 -10.54 6.07
N PHE A 12 5.77 -9.32 5.84
CA PHE A 12 5.35 -8.55 4.66
C PHE A 12 5.84 -9.18 3.36
N GLU A 13 7.07 -9.71 3.36
CA GLU A 13 7.59 -10.42 2.20
C GLU A 13 6.77 -11.67 1.87
N ASN A 14 6.34 -12.40 2.90
CA ASN A 14 5.47 -13.57 2.72
C ASN A 14 4.11 -13.16 2.16
N GLU A 15 3.56 -12.04 2.62
CA GLU A 15 2.27 -11.55 2.14
C GLU A 15 2.37 -11.12 0.67
N LYS A 16 3.44 -10.43 0.29
CA LYS A 16 3.66 -10.06 -1.11
C LYS A 16 3.77 -11.28 -2.01
N ARG A 17 4.43 -12.32 -1.52
CA ARG A 17 4.60 -13.56 -2.27
C ARG A 17 3.28 -14.25 -2.55
N ALA A 18 2.33 -14.14 -1.63
CA ALA A 18 1.00 -14.73 -1.80
C ALA A 18 0.23 -14.11 -2.98
N TRP A 19 0.64 -12.94 -3.44
CA TRP A 19 -0.01 -12.25 -4.56
C TRP A 19 0.72 -12.40 -5.89
N ASP A 20 1.79 -13.22 -5.94
CA ASP A 20 2.60 -13.36 -7.15
C ASP A 20 1.79 -13.84 -8.35
N SER A 21 0.94 -14.86 -8.18
CA SER A 21 0.16 -15.39 -9.31
C SER A 21 -0.84 -14.37 -9.84
N PHE A 22 -1.43 -13.58 -8.96
CA PHE A 22 -2.31 -12.49 -9.38
C PHE A 22 -1.53 -11.44 -10.17
N GLN A 23 -0.37 -11.04 -9.65
CA GLN A 23 0.49 -10.06 -10.30
C GLN A 23 0.91 -10.54 -11.70
N ASP A 24 1.28 -11.81 -11.82
CA ASP A 24 1.73 -12.38 -13.09
C ASP A 24 0.65 -12.38 -14.15
N SER A 25 -0.61 -12.36 -13.76
CA SER A 25 -1.74 -12.33 -14.71
C SER A 25 -2.06 -10.92 -15.20
N LEU A 26 -1.45 -9.90 -14.64
CA LEU A 26 -1.71 -8.51 -15.01
C LEU A 26 -0.89 -8.10 -16.23
N ARG A 27 -1.36 -7.05 -16.94
CA ARG A 27 -0.58 -6.44 -18.01
C ARG A 27 0.65 -5.75 -17.42
N ALA A 28 1.68 -5.54 -18.26
CA ALA A 28 2.97 -5.03 -17.79
C ALA A 28 2.85 -3.72 -16.98
N GLU A 29 2.06 -2.77 -17.47
CA GLU A 29 1.88 -1.49 -16.80
C GLU A 29 1.15 -1.64 -15.47
N ASP A 30 0.20 -2.58 -15.40
CA ASP A 30 -0.54 -2.84 -14.17
C ASP A 30 0.32 -3.57 -13.15
N LYS A 31 1.21 -4.45 -13.61
CA LYS A 31 2.18 -5.12 -12.72
C LYS A 31 3.02 -4.10 -11.97
N GLU A 32 3.50 -3.10 -12.68
CA GLU A 32 4.33 -2.06 -12.07
C GLU A 32 3.56 -1.27 -11.03
N LEU A 33 2.33 -0.88 -11.36
CA LEU A 33 1.47 -0.16 -10.43
C LEU A 33 1.15 -0.99 -9.19
N PHE A 34 0.86 -2.28 -9.39
CA PHE A 34 0.55 -3.18 -8.29
C PHE A 34 1.75 -3.33 -7.36
N ARG A 35 2.94 -3.47 -7.94
CA ARG A 35 4.18 -3.57 -7.16
C ARG A 35 4.42 -2.30 -6.34
N GLU A 36 4.21 -1.14 -6.95
CA GLU A 36 4.33 0.15 -6.26
C GLU A 36 3.35 0.24 -5.08
N MET A 37 2.10 -0.18 -5.30
CA MET A 37 1.08 -0.18 -4.24
C MET A 37 1.50 -1.05 -3.07
N LEU A 38 1.98 -2.26 -3.35
CA LEU A 38 2.42 -3.17 -2.29
C LEU A 38 3.61 -2.58 -1.52
N ASN A 39 4.56 -1.98 -2.23
CA ASN A 39 5.72 -1.38 -1.59
C ASN A 39 5.35 -0.21 -0.67
N LEU A 40 4.34 0.58 -1.06
CA LEU A 40 3.85 1.67 -0.21
C LEU A 40 3.22 1.15 1.07
N CYS A 41 2.70 -0.08 1.06
CA CYS A 41 2.12 -0.68 2.25
C CYS A 41 3.15 -1.14 3.27
N SER A 42 4.44 -1.16 2.92
CA SER A 42 5.48 -1.70 3.81
C SER A 42 5.57 -0.94 5.14
N ASP A 43 5.29 0.36 5.15
CA ASP A 43 5.31 1.17 6.37
C ASP A 43 4.20 0.76 7.35
N TYR A 44 3.22 0.00 6.88
CA TYR A 44 2.09 -0.46 7.68
C TYR A 44 2.20 -1.95 8.05
N ALA A 45 3.36 -2.57 7.77
CA ALA A 45 3.54 -4.00 7.98
C ALA A 45 3.24 -4.44 9.41
N THR A 46 3.68 -3.65 10.40
CA THR A 46 3.41 -3.97 11.81
C THR A 46 1.90 -3.96 12.10
N ALA A 47 1.21 -2.93 11.62
CA ALA A 47 -0.24 -2.82 11.83
C ALA A 47 -0.99 -3.98 11.19
N ILE A 48 -0.57 -4.38 9.98
CA ILE A 48 -1.18 -5.52 9.28
C ILE A 48 -0.93 -6.80 10.06
N ARG A 49 0.31 -7.01 10.51
CA ARG A 49 0.71 -8.23 11.21
C ARG A 49 -0.03 -8.41 12.53
N VAL A 50 -0.21 -7.33 13.30
CA VAL A 50 -0.84 -7.41 14.63
C VAL A 50 -2.36 -7.30 14.58
N SER A 51 -2.93 -7.11 13.39
CA SER A 51 -4.37 -7.00 13.23
C SER A 51 -5.07 -8.30 13.58
N SER A 52 -6.27 -8.20 14.16
CA SER A 52 -7.13 -9.35 14.39
C SER A 52 -7.83 -9.83 13.12
N LYS A 53 -7.73 -9.07 12.03
CA LYS A 53 -8.31 -9.41 10.74
C LYS A 53 -7.35 -10.27 9.93
N PRO A 54 -7.86 -11.10 8.98
CA PRO A 54 -6.96 -11.80 8.06
C PRO A 54 -6.01 -10.83 7.34
N SER A 55 -4.80 -11.28 7.06
CA SER A 55 -3.76 -10.44 6.47
C SER A 55 -4.20 -9.78 5.18
N SER A 56 -4.91 -10.51 4.31
CA SER A 56 -5.38 -9.93 3.04
C SER A 56 -6.38 -8.80 3.25
N GLU A 57 -7.28 -8.95 4.22
CA GLU A 57 -8.23 -7.88 4.53
C GLU A 57 -7.52 -6.65 5.07
N ALA A 58 -6.55 -6.86 5.98
CA ALA A 58 -5.77 -5.77 6.54
C ALA A 58 -4.97 -5.06 5.44
N LEU A 59 -4.42 -5.83 4.49
CA LEU A 59 -3.69 -5.27 3.36
C LEU A 59 -4.61 -4.42 2.48
N PHE A 60 -5.81 -4.92 2.17
CA PHE A 60 -6.76 -4.16 1.36
C PHE A 60 -7.15 -2.86 2.05
N MET A 61 -7.41 -2.90 3.35
CA MET A 61 -7.73 -1.68 4.08
C MET A 61 -6.59 -0.69 4.08
N THR A 62 -5.34 -1.19 4.15
CA THR A 62 -4.16 -0.34 4.07
C THR A 62 -4.07 0.35 2.71
N ILE A 63 -4.33 -0.40 1.63
CA ILE A 63 -4.33 0.17 0.29
C ILE A 63 -5.38 1.28 0.17
N LEU A 64 -6.57 1.03 0.68
CA LEU A 64 -7.64 2.04 0.66
C LEU A 64 -7.26 3.28 1.47
N LEU A 65 -6.65 3.08 2.62
CA LEU A 65 -6.20 4.20 3.45
C LEU A 65 -5.16 5.05 2.72
N LEU A 66 -4.18 4.40 2.09
CA LEU A 66 -3.16 5.10 1.31
C LEU A 66 -3.77 5.88 0.16
N GLN A 67 -4.71 5.26 -0.56
CA GLN A 67 -5.40 5.94 -1.67
C GLN A 67 -6.16 7.15 -1.16
N HIS A 68 -6.81 7.03 -0.01
CA HIS A 68 -7.54 8.15 0.57
C HIS A 68 -6.62 9.31 0.92
N HIS A 69 -5.45 9.01 1.49
CA HIS A 69 -4.44 10.03 1.77
C HIS A 69 -3.98 10.73 0.50
N MET A 70 -3.73 9.98 -0.55
CA MET A 70 -3.29 10.54 -1.83
C MET A 70 -4.35 11.42 -2.47
N LEU A 71 -5.61 10.98 -2.43
CA LEU A 71 -6.71 11.75 -2.99
C LEU A 71 -6.90 13.07 -2.22
N LYS A 72 -6.78 13.00 -0.91
CA LYS A 72 -6.90 14.19 -0.07
C LYS A 72 -5.79 15.19 -0.35
N TRP A 73 -4.55 14.68 -0.45
CA TRP A 73 -3.40 15.52 -0.79
C TRP A 73 -3.59 16.19 -2.16
N LEU A 74 -4.00 15.40 -3.15
CA LEU A 74 -4.19 15.89 -4.51
C LEU A 74 -5.29 16.98 -4.55
N SER A 75 -6.38 16.76 -3.83
CA SER A 75 -7.46 17.73 -3.73
C SER A 75 -6.98 19.05 -3.15
N GLN A 76 -6.13 18.98 -2.12
CA GLN A 76 -5.54 20.18 -1.51
C GLN A 76 -4.61 20.91 -2.48
N GLU A 77 -3.82 20.16 -3.25
CA GLU A 77 -2.92 20.75 -4.26
C GLU A 77 -3.70 21.45 -5.37
N ILE A 78 -4.81 20.85 -5.81
CA ILE A 78 -5.66 21.46 -6.83
C ILE A 78 -6.24 22.79 -6.31
N LYS A 79 -6.71 22.80 -5.07
CA LYS A 79 -7.23 24.03 -4.46
C LYS A 79 -6.15 25.11 -4.37
N ARG A 80 -4.93 24.72 -3.96
CA ARG A 80 -3.82 25.65 -3.87
C ARG A 80 -3.50 26.27 -5.22
N LEU A 81 -3.44 25.45 -6.27
CA LEU A 81 -3.16 25.93 -7.63
C LEU A 81 -4.25 26.87 -8.13
N LYS A 82 -5.49 26.58 -7.85
CA LYS A 82 -6.61 27.45 -8.23
C LYS A 82 -6.55 28.80 -7.54
N GLN A 83 -6.09 28.84 -6.29
CA GLN A 83 -5.95 30.10 -5.56
C GLN A 83 -4.82 30.97 -6.13
N ASP A 84 -3.81 30.35 -6.73
CA ASP A 84 -2.68 31.05 -7.31
C ASP A 84 -3.01 31.64 -8.70
N LEU A 85 -4.12 31.24 -9.29
CA LEU A 85 -4.57 31.81 -10.54
C LEU A 85 -5.36 33.10 -10.29
#